data_0665115399f36450af63138628413383
#
_entry.id   0665115399f36450af63138628413383
#
_cell.length_a   1.000
_cell.length_b   1.000
_cell.length_c   1.000
_cell.angle_alpha   90.00
_cell.angle_beta   90.00
_cell.angle_gamma   90.00
#
_symmetry.space_group_name_H-M   'P 1'
#
loop_
_entity.id
_entity.type
_entity.pdbx_description
1 polymer ?
#
loop_
_entity_poly.entity_id
_entity_poly.type
_entity_poly.pdbx_seq_one_letter_code
_entity_poly.pdbx_strand_id
1 'polypeptide(L)'
;MMSEILVVDDNLDIRSLISGILKDEGFNVREAANYDQALNEINKKTPDVAIIDVKLDKGDNDGIELLTQLKKINIDVPVIMISGHANVQMAVDSLKLGAFE
;
A
#
# COMPACT_ATOMS: atom_id res chain seq x y z
N MET A 1 19.87 0.90 1.63
CA MET A 1 18.81 1.91 1.69
C MET A 1 17.46 1.23 1.85
N MET A 2 16.64 1.69 2.80
CA MET A 2 15.37 1.04 3.07
C MET A 2 14.29 1.53 2.10
N SER A 3 13.55 0.58 1.54
CA SER A 3 12.42 0.92 0.67
C SER A 3 11.30 1.53 1.50
N GLU A 4 10.62 2.50 0.92
CA GLU A 4 9.49 3.18 1.54
C GLU A 4 8.21 2.63 0.97
N ILE A 5 7.36 2.09 1.85
CA ILE A 5 6.13 1.41 1.47
C ILE A 5 4.93 2.18 2.01
N LEU A 6 3.98 2.47 1.13
CA LEU A 6 2.70 3.05 1.53
C LEU A 6 1.67 1.94 1.68
N VAL A 7 1.07 1.84 2.86
CA VAL A 7 0.02 0.85 3.15
C VAL A 7 -1.30 1.59 3.27
N VAL A 8 -2.25 1.23 2.41
CA VAL A 8 -3.57 1.88 2.36
C VAL A 8 -4.65 0.85 2.65
N ASP A 9 -5.30 0.97 3.80
CA ASP A 9 -6.38 0.08 4.21
C ASP A 9 -7.23 0.81 5.24
N ASP A 10 -8.55 0.79 5.10
CA ASP A 10 -9.46 1.45 6.03
C ASP A 10 -9.60 0.69 7.35
N ASN A 11 -9.24 -0.59 7.37
CA ASN A 11 -9.27 -1.41 8.58
C ASN A 11 -7.96 -1.21 9.36
N LEU A 12 -8.08 -0.62 10.54
CA LEU A 12 -6.91 -0.32 11.37
C LEU A 12 -6.11 -1.59 11.74
N ASP A 13 -6.80 -2.67 12.04
CA ASP A 13 -6.15 -3.91 12.47
C ASP A 13 -5.31 -4.51 11.35
N ILE A 14 -5.85 -4.54 10.12
CA ILE A 14 -5.12 -5.05 8.97
C ILE A 14 -3.96 -4.13 8.64
N ARG A 15 -4.19 -2.83 8.62
CA ARG A 15 -3.15 -1.84 8.33
C ARG A 15 -2.00 -1.93 9.33
N SER A 16 -2.33 -2.04 10.63
CA SER A 16 -1.32 -2.16 11.68
C SER A 16 -0.56 -3.48 11.58
N LEU A 17 -1.24 -4.56 11.24
CA LEU A 17 -0.61 -5.86 11.07
C LEU A 17 0.43 -5.83 9.94
N ILE A 18 0.04 -5.32 8.79
CA ILE A 18 0.94 -5.22 7.63
C ILE A 18 2.12 -4.31 7.97
N SER A 19 1.85 -3.15 8.55
CA SER A 19 2.90 -2.19 8.90
C SER A 19 3.90 -2.78 9.88
N GLY A 20 3.41 -3.48 10.89
CA GLY A 20 4.28 -4.11 11.89
C GLY A 20 5.20 -5.15 11.27
N ILE A 21 4.66 -6.02 10.42
CA ILE A 21 5.44 -7.05 9.75
C ILE A 21 6.51 -6.42 8.85
N LEU A 22 6.14 -5.40 8.08
CA LEU A 22 7.08 -4.74 7.17
C LEU A 22 8.18 -4.00 7.92
N LYS A 23 7.85 -3.33 9.01
CA LYS A 23 8.86 -2.66 9.84
C LYS A 23 9.84 -3.67 10.44
N ASP A 24 9.34 -4.83 10.85
CA ASP A 24 10.20 -5.89 11.38
C ASP A 24 11.16 -6.44 10.32
N GLU A 25 10.78 -6.36 9.04
CA GLU A 25 11.63 -6.77 7.92
C GLU A 25 12.58 -5.65 7.45
N GLY A 26 12.54 -4.49 8.09
CA GLY A 26 13.46 -3.39 7.79
C GLY A 26 12.94 -2.35 6.81
N PHE A 27 11.68 -2.40 6.43
CA PHE A 27 11.10 -1.40 5.54
C PHE A 27 10.65 -0.15 6.31
N ASN A 28 10.70 1.00 5.65
CA ASN A 28 10.03 2.20 6.13
C ASN A 28 8.59 2.17 5.67
N VAL A 29 7.64 2.41 6.58
CA VAL A 29 6.22 2.30 6.26
C VAL A 29 5.50 3.61 6.56
N ARG A 30 4.71 4.07 5.59
CA ARG A 30 3.72 5.11 5.79
C ARG A 30 2.33 4.49 5.66
N GLU A 31 1.36 5.02 6.38
CA GLU A 31 0.02 4.46 6.42
C GLU A 31 -1.00 5.50 5.98
N ALA A 32 -2.06 5.03 5.34
CA ALA A 32 -3.22 5.84 5.01
C ALA A 32 -4.49 5.02 5.22
N ALA A 33 -5.51 5.64 5.81
CA ALA A 33 -6.75 4.96 6.15
C ALA A 33 -7.82 5.09 5.06
N ASN A 34 -7.63 5.99 4.11
CA ASN A 34 -8.64 6.26 3.08
C ASN A 34 -7.98 6.86 1.84
N TYR A 35 -8.79 7.05 0.81
CA TYR A 35 -8.35 7.58 -0.48
C TYR A 35 -7.65 8.94 -0.34
N ASP A 36 -8.27 9.88 0.38
CA ASP A 36 -7.74 11.23 0.49
C ASP A 36 -6.41 11.26 1.23
N GLN A 37 -6.28 10.51 2.32
CA GLN A 37 -5.02 10.39 3.05
C GLN A 37 -3.93 9.77 2.19
N ALA A 38 -4.28 8.74 1.44
CA ALA A 38 -3.34 8.08 0.55
C ALA A 38 -2.83 9.03 -0.53
N LEU A 39 -3.73 9.78 -1.14
CA LEU A 39 -3.36 10.72 -2.17
C LEU A 39 -2.44 11.82 -1.61
N ASN A 40 -2.71 12.30 -0.41
CA ASN A 40 -1.86 13.26 0.27
C ASN A 40 -0.44 12.70 0.50
N GLU A 41 -0.35 11.44 0.94
CA GLU A 41 0.95 10.81 1.16
C GLU A 41 1.73 10.65 -0.14
N ILE A 42 1.05 10.26 -1.21
CA ILE A 42 1.67 10.12 -2.53
C ILE A 42 2.19 11.47 -3.03
N ASN A 43 1.41 12.53 -2.83
CA ASN A 43 1.79 13.88 -3.26
C ASN A 43 2.96 14.45 -2.46
N LYS A 44 3.11 14.07 -1.20
CA LYS A 44 4.27 14.47 -0.40
C LYS A 44 5.54 13.83 -0.91
N LYS A 45 5.49 12.54 -1.18
CA LYS A 45 6.62 11.77 -1.68
C LYS A 45 6.10 10.46 -2.27
N THR A 46 6.47 10.18 -3.50
CA THR A 46 6.10 8.92 -4.16
C THR A 46 6.75 7.75 -3.42
N PRO A 47 5.97 6.75 -3.01
CA PRO A 47 6.55 5.58 -2.35
C PRO A 47 7.28 4.69 -3.34
N ASP A 48 8.14 3.82 -2.84
CA ASP A 48 8.82 2.81 -3.66
C ASP A 48 7.86 1.68 -4.04
N VAL A 49 6.93 1.35 -3.13
CA VAL A 49 5.90 0.33 -3.34
C VAL A 49 4.64 0.78 -2.62
N ALA A 50 3.47 0.47 -3.17
CA ALA A 50 2.20 0.70 -2.51
C ALA A 50 1.43 -0.61 -2.33
N ILE A 51 0.87 -0.82 -1.15
CA ILE A 51 -0.06 -1.91 -0.86
C ILE A 51 -1.41 -1.26 -0.64
N ILE A 52 -2.38 -1.56 -1.50
CA ILE A 52 -3.67 -0.85 -1.52
C ILE A 52 -4.82 -1.85 -1.41
N ASP A 53 -5.71 -1.62 -0.45
CA ASP A 53 -6.97 -2.36 -0.36
C ASP A 53 -7.86 -1.99 -1.54
N VAL A 54 -8.47 -2.98 -2.15
CA VAL A 54 -9.40 -2.78 -3.28
C VAL A 54 -10.59 -1.92 -2.85
N LYS A 55 -11.10 -2.14 -1.63
CA LYS A 55 -12.24 -1.39 -1.10
C LYS A 55 -11.79 -0.48 0.03
N LEU A 56 -11.84 0.81 -0.20
CA LEU A 56 -11.61 1.81 0.83
C LEU A 56 -12.96 2.36 1.34
N ASP A 57 -13.00 3.63 1.66
CA ASP A 57 -14.17 4.22 2.31
C ASP A 57 -15.20 4.83 1.35
N LYS A 58 -14.85 4.98 0.08
CA LYS A 58 -15.72 5.72 -0.87
C LYS A 58 -16.56 4.85 -1.79
N GLY A 59 -16.32 3.55 -1.83
CA GLY A 59 -17.06 2.64 -2.68
C GLY A 59 -16.26 1.41 -3.04
N ASP A 60 -16.81 0.62 -3.96
CA ASP A 60 -16.24 -0.70 -4.25
C ASP A 60 -14.93 -0.66 -5.02
N ASN A 61 -14.66 0.46 -5.72
CA ASN A 61 -13.51 0.56 -6.62
C ASN A 61 -12.55 1.68 -6.27
N ASP A 62 -12.63 2.26 -5.09
CA ASP A 62 -11.79 3.40 -4.75
C ASP A 62 -10.31 3.03 -4.62
N GLY A 63 -10.00 1.81 -4.22
CA GLY A 63 -8.60 1.33 -4.25
C GLY A 63 -8.06 1.26 -5.68
N ILE A 64 -8.90 0.84 -6.63
CA ILE A 64 -8.53 0.80 -8.05
C ILE A 64 -8.36 2.21 -8.61
N GLU A 65 -9.22 3.15 -8.22
CA GLU A 65 -9.06 4.55 -8.59
C GLU A 65 -7.75 5.13 -8.06
N LEU A 66 -7.40 4.80 -6.82
CA LEU A 66 -6.14 5.22 -6.23
C LEU A 66 -4.95 4.67 -7.01
N LEU A 67 -5.01 3.40 -7.40
CA LEU A 67 -4.00 2.80 -8.26
C LEU A 67 -3.85 3.61 -9.55
N THR A 68 -4.96 3.98 -10.18
CA THR A 68 -4.95 4.76 -11.40
C THR A 68 -4.27 6.11 -11.19
N GLN A 69 -4.60 6.80 -10.10
CA GLN A 69 -3.98 8.09 -9.79
C GLN A 69 -2.48 7.96 -9.53
N LEU A 70 -2.08 6.95 -8.78
CA LEU A 70 -0.66 6.71 -8.51
C LEU A 70 0.11 6.45 -9.80
N LYS A 71 -0.44 5.67 -10.71
CA LYS A 71 0.20 5.37 -12.00
C LYS A 71 0.30 6.60 -12.90
N LYS A 72 -0.62 7.56 -12.77
CA LYS A 72 -0.49 8.84 -13.47
C LYS A 72 0.66 9.68 -12.93
N ILE A 73 0.92 9.60 -11.64
CA ILE A 73 2.02 10.33 -10.99
C ILE A 73 3.35 9.66 -11.31
N ASN A 74 3.42 8.35 -11.18
CA ASN A 74 4.63 7.59 -11.49
C ASN A 74 4.24 6.17 -11.89
N ILE A 75 4.33 5.87 -13.19
CA ILE A 75 3.92 4.57 -13.73
C ILE A 75 4.81 3.42 -13.26
N ASP A 76 6.00 3.72 -12.78
CA ASP A 76 6.96 2.68 -12.39
C ASP A 76 6.78 2.18 -10.96
N VAL A 77 5.89 2.79 -10.17
CA VAL A 77 5.67 2.33 -8.79
C VAL A 77 4.92 1.01 -8.79
N PRO A 78 5.51 -0.07 -8.27
CA PRO A 78 4.78 -1.33 -8.12
C PRO A 78 3.64 -1.18 -7.11
N VAL A 79 2.50 -1.79 -7.42
CA VAL A 79 1.33 -1.76 -6.55
C VAL A 79 0.86 -3.19 -6.30
N ILE A 80 0.64 -3.51 -5.03
CA ILE A 80 0.06 -4.79 -4.62
C ILE A 80 -1.34 -4.51 -4.12
N MET A 81 -2.33 -5.08 -4.79
CA MET A 81 -3.73 -4.94 -4.37
C MET A 81 -4.07 -6.06 -3.41
N ILE A 82 -4.75 -5.72 -2.33
CA ILE A 82 -5.18 -6.71 -1.34
C ILE A 82 -6.70 -6.63 -1.15
N SER A 83 -7.28 -7.73 -0.66
CA SER A 83 -8.71 -7.83 -0.42
C SER A 83 -8.92 -8.61 0.89
N GLY A 84 -8.79 -7.91 2.01
CA GLY A 84 -8.97 -8.47 3.33
C GLY A 84 -7.77 -9.29 3.81
N HIS A 85 -7.98 -10.01 4.91
CA HIS A 85 -6.92 -10.75 5.62
C HIS A 85 -6.26 -11.84 4.78
N ALA A 86 -7.01 -12.45 3.86
CA ALA A 86 -6.51 -13.59 3.09
C ALA A 86 -5.29 -13.26 2.24
N ASN A 87 -5.12 -12.00 1.86
CA ASN A 87 -4.04 -11.58 0.96
C ASN A 87 -2.84 -10.93 1.67
N VAL A 88 -2.92 -10.76 3.00
CA VAL A 88 -1.85 -10.07 3.74
C VAL A 88 -0.53 -10.82 3.62
N GLN A 89 -0.55 -12.13 3.85
CA GLN A 89 0.67 -12.92 3.80
C GLN A 89 1.26 -12.97 2.39
N MET A 90 0.42 -13.04 1.37
CA MET A 90 0.87 -13.00 -0.01
C MET A 90 1.56 -11.68 -0.34
N ALA A 91 1.01 -10.57 0.13
CA ALA A 91 1.62 -9.25 -0.09
C ALA A 91 2.99 -9.16 0.57
N VAL A 92 3.08 -9.60 1.82
CA VAL A 92 4.34 -9.60 2.56
C VAL A 92 5.38 -10.49 1.89
N ASP A 93 4.98 -11.70 1.50
CA ASP A 93 5.88 -12.64 0.83
C ASP A 93 6.38 -12.10 -0.50
N SER A 94 5.51 -11.45 -1.27
CA SER A 94 5.89 -10.82 -2.53
C SER A 94 6.98 -9.76 -2.33
N LEU A 95 6.84 -8.95 -1.30
CA LEU A 95 7.84 -7.92 -0.97
C LEU A 95 9.17 -8.54 -0.54
N LYS A 96 9.11 -9.60 0.28
CA LYS A 96 10.31 -10.27 0.76
C LYS A 96 11.09 -10.95 -0.38
N LEU A 97 10.38 -11.41 -1.39
CA LEU A 97 11.01 -12.02 -2.57
C LEU A 97 11.52 -10.98 -3.58
N GLY A 98 11.31 -9.70 -3.32
CA GLY A 98 11.76 -8.65 -4.23
C GLY A 98 10.92 -8.53 -5.49
N ALA A 99 9.66 -8.99 -5.46
CA ALA A 99 8.79 -8.98 -6.64
C ALA A 99 8.52 -7.58 -7.18
N PHE A 100 8.78 -6.56 -6.40
CA PHE A 100 8.61 -5.17 -6.79
C PHE A 100 9.85 -4.57 -7.48
N GLU A 101 10.91 -5.30 -7.50
CA GLU A 101 12.14 -4.88 -8.18
C GLU A 101 12.11 -5.32 -9.64
#